data_1b9d6e5cd80fcd13bf8296960e64bf80
#
_entry.id   1b9d6e5cd80fcd13bf8296960e64bf80
#
_cell.length_a   1.000
_cell.length_b   1.000
_cell.length_c   1.000
_cell.angle_alpha   90.00
_cell.angle_beta   90.00
_cell.angle_gamma   90.00
#
_symmetry.space_group_name_H-M   'P 1'
#
loop_
_entity.id
_entity.type
_entity.pdbx_description
1 polymer ?
#
loop_
_entity_poly.entity_id
_entity_poly.type
_entity_poly.pdbx_seq_one_letter_code
_entity_poly.pdbx_strand_id
1 'polypeptide(L)'
;MLRRGGLFAFSGATPLDWLCFDDEADAFSDRLHREYFGMHRWDTPEGSVEFMLPMGEWIRLFRRSGFLVEDLIEVQPSEGAESTYRTPEETAWARRWPMEQIWKVRRV
;
A
#
# COMPACT_ATOMS: atom_id res chain seq x y z
N MET A 1 -2.77 -11.74 20.70
CA MET A 1 -1.47 -11.01 20.77
C MET A 1 -0.37 -11.87 20.18
N LEU A 2 0.48 -11.30 19.34
CA LEU A 2 1.59 -12.02 18.73
C LEU A 2 2.70 -12.22 19.74
N ARG A 3 3.15 -13.47 19.92
CA ARG A 3 4.22 -13.77 20.86
C ARG A 3 5.59 -13.39 20.29
N ARG A 4 6.58 -13.27 21.18
CA ARG A 4 7.96 -12.98 20.81
C ARG A 4 8.45 -14.01 19.77
N GLY A 5 9.07 -13.53 18.71
CA GLY A 5 9.48 -14.38 17.60
C GLY A 5 8.36 -14.69 16.60
N GLY A 6 7.13 -14.30 16.89
CA GLY A 6 6.01 -14.52 15.99
C GLY A 6 6.11 -13.66 14.73
N LEU A 7 5.66 -14.23 13.62
CA LEU A 7 5.67 -13.57 12.31
C LEU A 7 4.30 -12.96 12.04
N PHE A 8 4.30 -11.72 11.55
CA PHE A 8 3.09 -11.05 11.11
C PHE A 8 3.30 -10.52 9.70
N ALA A 9 2.33 -10.77 8.83
CA ALA A 9 2.35 -10.24 7.48
C ALA A 9 1.00 -9.62 7.16
N PHE A 10 1.01 -8.47 6.48
CA PHE A 10 -0.23 -7.88 6.02
C PHE A 10 0.00 -7.17 4.70
N SER A 11 -1.07 -7.05 3.92
CA SER A 11 -1.06 -6.37 2.65
C SER A 11 -1.91 -5.11 2.71
N GLY A 12 -1.57 -4.15 1.88
CA GLY A 12 -2.31 -2.92 1.76
C GLY A 12 -1.87 -2.13 0.54
N ALA A 13 -2.49 -0.99 0.32
CA ALA A 13 -2.12 -0.10 -0.77
C ALA A 13 -0.77 0.53 -0.52
N THR A 14 -0.05 0.83 -1.60
CA THR A 14 1.22 1.55 -1.51
C THR A 14 0.98 3.05 -1.48
N PRO A 15 1.98 3.85 -1.07
CA PRO A 15 1.89 5.30 -1.22
C PRO A 15 1.67 5.74 -2.66
N LEU A 16 2.23 5.03 -3.65
CA LEU A 16 2.04 5.38 -5.07
C LEU A 16 0.59 5.20 -5.50
N ASP A 17 -0.11 4.19 -5.01
CA ASP A 17 -1.53 4.00 -5.26
C ASP A 17 -2.29 5.28 -4.92
N TRP A 18 -2.10 5.77 -3.70
CA TRP A 18 -2.80 6.96 -3.22
C TRP A 18 -2.35 8.23 -3.94
N LEU A 19 -1.04 8.38 -4.18
CA LEU A 19 -0.49 9.57 -4.80
C LEU A 19 -0.90 9.73 -6.26
N CYS A 20 -1.00 8.63 -6.99
CA CYS A 20 -1.21 8.65 -8.43
C CYS A 20 -2.67 8.51 -8.84
N PHE A 21 -3.58 8.35 -7.87
CA PHE A 21 -5.00 8.29 -8.19
C PHE A 21 -5.56 9.68 -8.45
N ASP A 22 -6.16 9.85 -9.61
CA ASP A 22 -6.78 11.11 -10.03
C ASP A 22 -8.26 11.05 -9.70
N ASP A 23 -8.69 11.85 -8.70
CA ASP A 23 -10.07 11.85 -8.24
C ASP A 23 -11.03 12.39 -9.31
N GLU A 24 -10.58 13.31 -10.14
CA GLU A 24 -11.43 13.88 -11.19
C GLU A 24 -11.68 12.87 -12.30
N ALA A 25 -10.63 12.14 -12.70
CA ALA A 25 -10.74 11.13 -13.76
C ALA A 25 -11.24 9.79 -13.23
N ASP A 26 -11.27 9.61 -11.90
CA ASP A 26 -11.58 8.34 -11.24
C ASP A 26 -10.70 7.21 -11.81
N ALA A 27 -9.41 7.48 -11.90
CA ALA A 27 -8.44 6.56 -12.51
C ALA A 27 -7.03 6.82 -12.00
N PHE A 28 -6.18 5.80 -12.12
CA PHE A 28 -4.76 5.95 -11.83
C PHE A 28 -4.05 6.65 -13.00
N SER A 29 -3.04 7.43 -12.67
CA SER A 29 -2.23 8.14 -13.64
C SER A 29 -0.75 7.93 -13.35
N ASP A 30 0.10 8.53 -14.17
CA ASP A 30 1.54 8.56 -13.93
C ASP A 30 2.00 9.88 -13.32
N ARG A 31 1.08 10.58 -12.67
CA ARG A 31 1.33 11.87 -12.02
C ARG A 31 1.05 11.77 -10.53
N LEU A 32 1.74 12.60 -9.77
CA LEU A 32 1.49 12.75 -8.34
C LEU A 32 0.42 13.81 -8.16
N HIS A 33 -0.68 13.44 -7.53
CA HIS A 33 -1.82 14.33 -7.32
C HIS A 33 -1.91 14.87 -5.90
N ARG A 34 -1.07 14.36 -4.99
CA ARG A 34 -1.10 14.72 -3.58
C ARG A 34 0.31 14.84 -3.03
N GLU A 35 0.42 15.39 -1.85
CA GLU A 35 1.71 15.46 -1.15
C GLU A 35 2.01 14.13 -0.46
N TYR A 36 3.26 13.72 -0.52
CA TYR A 36 3.73 12.50 0.09
C TYR A 36 3.82 12.62 1.62
N PHE A 37 4.46 13.68 2.09
CA PHE A 37 4.60 13.88 3.53
C PHE A 37 3.28 14.35 4.13
N GLY A 38 2.96 13.84 5.30
CA GLY A 38 1.71 14.18 5.98
C GLY A 38 0.53 13.32 5.58
N MET A 39 0.68 12.39 4.63
CA MET A 39 -0.41 11.44 4.36
C MET A 39 -0.67 10.61 5.61
N HIS A 40 -1.91 10.40 5.93
CA HIS A 40 -2.28 9.66 7.13
C HIS A 40 -3.65 9.00 6.99
N ARG A 41 -4.66 9.81 6.78
CA ARG A 41 -6.03 9.34 6.76
C ARG A 41 -6.76 9.82 5.51
N TRP A 42 -7.52 8.92 4.92
CA TRP A 42 -8.36 9.23 3.79
C TRP A 42 -9.77 8.72 4.04
N ASP A 43 -10.74 9.64 4.02
CA ASP A 43 -12.15 9.30 4.09
C ASP A 43 -12.66 9.13 2.66
N THR A 44 -13.01 7.88 2.31
CA THR A 44 -13.45 7.60 0.94
C THR A 44 -14.88 8.05 0.70
N PRO A 45 -15.26 8.29 -0.57
CA PRO A 45 -16.64 8.66 -0.91
C PRO A 45 -17.68 7.63 -0.47
N GLU A 46 -17.28 6.36 -0.36
CA GLU A 46 -18.17 5.27 0.07
C GLU A 46 -18.38 5.24 1.58
N GLY A 47 -17.73 6.12 2.32
CA GLY A 47 -17.86 6.19 3.76
C GLY A 47 -16.88 5.34 4.55
N SER A 48 -15.95 4.68 3.90
CA SER A 48 -14.88 3.96 4.58
C SER A 48 -13.74 4.90 4.93
N VAL A 49 -12.86 4.46 5.81
CA VAL A 49 -11.66 5.20 6.20
C VAL A 49 -10.44 4.36 5.88
N GLU A 50 -9.51 4.92 5.13
CA GLU A 50 -8.25 4.28 4.83
C GLU A 50 -7.11 5.05 5.47
N PHE A 51 -6.09 4.32 5.90
CA PHE A 51 -4.90 4.91 6.49
C PHE A 51 -3.72 4.64 5.58
N MET A 52 -3.00 5.70 5.28
CA MET A 52 -1.82 5.66 4.44
C MET A 52 -0.66 6.29 5.21
N LEU A 53 0.50 5.69 5.11
CA LEU A 53 1.70 6.25 5.71
C LEU A 53 2.83 6.29 4.69
N PRO A 54 3.70 7.30 4.76
CA PRO A 54 4.96 7.25 4.02
C PRO A 54 5.75 5.99 4.40
N MET A 55 6.56 5.48 3.48
CA MET A 55 7.33 4.24 3.71
C MET A 55 8.13 4.29 5.00
N GLY A 56 8.85 5.38 5.25
CA GLY A 56 9.64 5.52 6.45
C GLY A 56 8.82 5.50 7.73
N GLU A 57 7.61 6.02 7.68
CA GLU A 57 6.71 6.03 8.83
C GLU A 57 6.20 4.61 9.15
N TRP A 58 6.00 3.76 8.14
CA TRP A 58 5.67 2.37 8.37
C TRP A 58 6.79 1.66 9.14
N ILE A 59 8.03 1.86 8.70
CA ILE A 59 9.18 1.24 9.36
C ILE A 59 9.29 1.71 10.80
N ARG A 60 9.14 3.00 11.04
CA ARG A 60 9.21 3.56 12.39
C ARG A 60 8.09 3.04 13.27
N LEU A 61 6.88 2.92 12.72
CA LEU A 61 5.74 2.38 13.46
C LEU A 61 6.00 0.94 13.91
N PHE A 62 6.50 0.10 13.01
CA PHE A 62 6.82 -1.28 13.36
C PHE A 62 7.89 -1.35 14.45
N ARG A 63 8.93 -0.55 14.31
CA ARG A 63 10.02 -0.56 15.30
C ARG A 63 9.54 -0.06 16.67
N ARG A 64 8.75 1.01 16.73
CA ARG A 64 8.16 1.49 17.97
C ARG A 64 7.26 0.45 18.63
N SER A 65 6.62 -0.35 17.83
CA SER A 65 5.67 -1.36 18.30
C SER A 65 6.30 -2.70 18.64
N GLY A 66 7.62 -2.79 18.60
CA GLY A 66 8.35 -4.00 18.97
C GLY A 66 8.48 -5.01 17.85
N PHE A 67 8.48 -4.55 16.60
CA PHE A 67 8.64 -5.43 15.43
C PHE A 67 9.91 -5.13 14.67
N LEU A 68 10.52 -6.18 14.15
CA LEU A 68 11.61 -6.09 13.19
C LEU A 68 11.05 -6.30 11.79
N VAL A 69 11.35 -5.38 10.88
CA VAL A 69 10.94 -5.53 9.48
C VAL A 69 11.85 -6.54 8.82
N GLU A 70 11.28 -7.64 8.34
CA GLU A 70 12.04 -8.67 7.62
C GLU A 70 11.99 -8.46 6.13
N ASP A 71 10.86 -8.01 5.59
CA ASP A 71 10.71 -7.84 4.15
C ASP A 71 9.60 -6.84 3.84
N LEU A 72 9.72 -6.22 2.69
CA LEU A 72 8.65 -5.46 2.06
C LEU A 72 8.56 -5.94 0.62
N ILE A 73 7.44 -6.57 0.28
CA ILE A 73 7.21 -7.10 -1.05
C ILE A 73 6.30 -6.14 -1.79
N GLU A 74 6.79 -5.58 -2.89
CA GLU A 74 6.00 -4.74 -3.78
C GLU A 74 5.42 -5.63 -4.86
N VAL A 75 4.10 -5.77 -4.86
CA VAL A 75 3.42 -6.74 -5.71
C VAL A 75 3.37 -6.24 -7.15
N GLN A 76 3.80 -7.09 -8.09
CA GLN A 76 3.67 -6.83 -9.51
C GLN A 76 2.88 -7.99 -10.14
N PRO A 77 1.70 -7.72 -10.70
CA PRO A 77 0.96 -8.76 -11.41
C PRO A 77 1.76 -9.30 -12.58
N SER A 78 1.64 -10.60 -12.84
CA SER A 78 2.29 -11.21 -13.99
C SER A 78 1.64 -10.71 -15.29
N GLU A 79 2.38 -10.85 -16.41
CA GLU A 79 1.86 -10.50 -17.71
C GLU A 79 0.64 -11.37 -18.03
N GLY A 80 -0.44 -10.73 -18.51
CA GLY A 80 -1.68 -11.42 -18.81
C GLY A 80 -2.53 -11.78 -17.60
N ALA A 81 -2.13 -11.34 -16.38
CA ALA A 81 -2.92 -11.59 -15.18
C ALA A 81 -4.28 -10.90 -15.29
N GLU A 82 -5.31 -11.59 -14.81
CA GLU A 82 -6.66 -11.06 -14.73
C GLU A 82 -7.09 -10.99 -13.27
N SER A 83 -7.97 -10.04 -12.96
CA SER A 83 -8.48 -9.86 -11.62
C SER A 83 -9.99 -9.69 -11.66
N THR A 84 -10.68 -10.24 -10.65
CA THR A 84 -12.12 -10.10 -10.53
C THR A 84 -12.52 -8.77 -9.86
N TYR A 85 -11.56 -8.06 -9.28
CA TYR A 85 -11.83 -6.82 -8.53
C TYR A 85 -11.06 -5.61 -9.07
N ARG A 86 -10.25 -5.78 -10.12
CA ARG A 86 -9.55 -4.68 -10.79
C ARG A 86 -9.97 -4.59 -12.22
N THR A 87 -10.05 -3.35 -12.72
CA THR A 87 -10.26 -3.14 -14.15
C THR A 87 -8.98 -3.48 -14.92
N PRO A 88 -9.07 -3.71 -16.25
CA PRO A 88 -7.87 -3.89 -17.07
C PRO A 88 -6.91 -2.71 -16.99
N GLU A 89 -7.42 -1.49 -16.89
CA GLU A 89 -6.61 -0.27 -16.77
C GLU A 89 -5.86 -0.25 -15.44
N GLU A 90 -6.51 -0.64 -14.36
CA GLU A 90 -5.86 -0.74 -13.05
C GLU A 90 -4.77 -1.79 -13.04
N THR A 91 -5.02 -2.94 -13.65
CA THR A 91 -4.02 -4.00 -13.77
C THR A 91 -2.81 -3.54 -14.60
N ALA A 92 -3.06 -2.81 -15.69
CA ALA A 92 -1.99 -2.26 -16.51
C ALA A 92 -1.13 -1.27 -15.71
N TRP A 93 -1.76 -0.43 -14.91
CA TRP A 93 -1.04 0.49 -14.04
C TRP A 93 -0.21 -0.27 -13.00
N ALA A 94 -0.79 -1.29 -12.37
CA ALA A 94 -0.13 -2.09 -11.35
C ALA A 94 1.07 -2.88 -11.88
N ARG A 95 1.14 -3.12 -13.17
CA ARG A 95 2.31 -3.74 -13.77
C ARG A 95 3.49 -2.78 -13.93
N ARG A 96 3.24 -1.49 -13.93
CA ARG A 96 4.27 -0.46 -14.09
C ARG A 96 4.72 0.10 -12.75
N TRP A 97 3.80 0.23 -11.80
CA TRP A 97 4.09 0.78 -10.47
C TRP A 97 3.38 -0.06 -9.40
N PRO A 98 4.00 -0.23 -8.23
CA PRO A 98 3.38 -1.06 -7.20
C PRO A 98 2.08 -0.45 -6.67
N MET A 99 0.98 -1.18 -6.83
CA MET A 99 -0.33 -0.80 -6.29
C MET A 99 -0.52 -1.36 -4.89
N GLU A 100 0.00 -2.56 -4.65
CA GLU A 100 -0.11 -3.24 -3.37
C GLU A 100 1.26 -3.61 -2.82
N GLN A 101 1.33 -3.68 -1.51
CA GLN A 101 2.55 -4.06 -0.81
C GLN A 101 2.23 -5.05 0.31
N ILE A 102 3.20 -5.90 0.62
CA ILE A 102 3.10 -6.84 1.72
C ILE A 102 4.27 -6.59 2.67
N TRP A 103 3.95 -6.24 3.89
CA TRP A 103 4.94 -6.09 4.95
C TRP A 103 5.06 -7.40 5.71
N LYS A 104 6.29 -7.81 5.94
CA LYS A 104 6.60 -8.99 6.74
C LYS A 104 7.44 -8.55 7.92
N VAL A 105 6.89 -8.71 9.12
CA VAL A 105 7.54 -8.24 10.33
C VAL A 105 7.53 -9.34 11.38
N ARG A 106 8.53 -9.31 12.26
CA ARG A 106 8.68 -10.29 13.32
C ARG A 106 8.72 -9.58 14.66
N ARG A 107 8.00 -10.08 15.62
CA ARG A 107 8.02 -9.53 16.96
C ARG A 107 9.32 -9.87 17.67
N VAL A 108 9.98 -8.84 18.17
CA VAL A 108 11.24 -8.99 18.93
C VAL A 108 11.01 -8.83 20.42
#